data_4db441acb9b5643f9e5bfae9e3b61352
#
_entry.id   4db441acb9b5643f9e5bfae9e3b61352
#
_cell.length_a   1.000
_cell.length_b   1.000
_cell.length_c   1.000
_cell.angle_alpha   90.00
_cell.angle_beta   90.00
_cell.angle_gamma   90.00
#
_symmetry.space_group_name_H-M   'P 1'
#
loop_
_entity.id
_entity.type
_entity.pdbx_description
1 polymer ?
#
loop_
_entity_poly.entity_id
_entity_poly.type
_entity_poly.pdbx_seq_one_letter_code
_entity_poly.pdbx_strand_id
1 'polypeptide(L)'
;MNTILRRSVLGFAGLALSTGVVAGPLATLTDPTPASASASAVVRAEKPDMGTLIPHGTQGTQSRIALGDEQVANVKAIIEATKNAGMDERAAVVAIATSLQESKLENLGHLGARNDHDSQGLFQQRPSSGWGTVEQITDPAYSTTAFLDALKQVEGWQDMPLTEAAQTVQVSAYPFHYAQWETQAADLVAEHWTS
;
A
#
# COMPACT_ATOMS: atom_id res chain seq x y z
N MET A 1 -29.04 21.80 7.71
CA MET A 1 -28.42 22.49 8.85
C MET A 1 -28.15 21.45 9.92
N ASN A 2 -26.96 20.89 9.98
CA ASN A 2 -26.52 20.05 11.09
C ASN A 2 -25.06 20.39 11.39
N THR A 3 -24.88 20.99 12.54
CA THR A 3 -23.63 21.51 13.08
C THR A 3 -22.86 20.36 13.72
N ILE A 4 -21.66 20.05 13.20
CA ILE A 4 -20.76 19.06 13.81
C ILE A 4 -19.85 19.77 14.81
N LEU A 5 -20.01 19.40 16.08
CA LEU A 5 -19.24 19.86 17.23
C LEU A 5 -17.78 19.38 17.16
N ARG A 6 -16.85 20.33 17.14
CA ARG A 6 -15.43 20.09 17.40
C ARG A 6 -15.22 19.89 18.90
N ARG A 7 -14.62 18.79 19.32
CA ARG A 7 -14.06 18.63 20.66
C ARG A 7 -12.53 18.66 20.61
N SER A 8 -11.98 19.77 21.09
CA SER A 8 -10.58 19.92 21.47
C SER A 8 -10.36 19.27 22.83
N VAL A 9 -9.29 18.51 22.99
CA VAL A 9 -8.80 18.09 24.31
C VAL A 9 -7.36 18.61 24.47
N LEU A 10 -7.23 19.52 25.42
CA LEU A 10 -5.96 20.09 25.90
C LEU A 10 -5.21 19.14 26.81
N GLY A 11 -3.93 19.32 26.79
CA GLY A 11 -2.82 18.73 27.40
C GLY A 11 -2.79 18.51 28.93
N PHE A 12 -1.74 17.77 29.32
CA PHE A 12 -1.12 17.93 30.62
C PHE A 12 0.39 17.68 30.52
N ALA A 13 1.14 18.74 30.84
CA ALA A 13 2.56 18.69 31.13
C ALA A 13 2.76 18.25 32.59
N GLY A 14 3.66 17.31 32.82
CA GLY A 14 4.08 16.91 34.14
C GLY A 14 5.60 16.91 34.25
N LEU A 15 6.14 17.98 34.83
CA LEU A 15 7.54 18.15 35.19
C LEU A 15 7.77 17.61 36.61
N ALA A 16 8.73 16.73 36.83
CA ALA A 16 9.24 16.41 38.13
C ALA A 16 10.77 16.33 38.14
N LEU A 17 11.38 17.34 38.74
CA LEU A 17 12.79 17.36 39.19
C LEU A 17 12.90 16.65 40.55
N SER A 18 13.91 15.80 40.71
CA SER A 18 14.47 15.51 42.02
C SER A 18 15.99 15.40 41.95
N THR A 19 16.64 16.30 42.68
CA THR A 19 18.06 16.36 42.98
C THR A 19 18.40 15.45 44.11
N GLY A 20 19.54 14.72 44.05
CA GLY A 20 20.12 14.01 45.14
C GLY A 20 21.62 13.80 44.95
N VAL A 21 22.41 14.59 45.65
CA VAL A 21 23.87 14.49 45.79
C VAL A 21 24.18 13.57 46.96
N VAL A 22 25.21 12.68 46.89
CA VAL A 22 26.19 12.39 47.91
C VAL A 22 27.40 11.58 47.37
N ALA A 23 28.58 11.87 47.96
CA ALA A 23 29.95 11.65 47.56
C ALA A 23 30.54 10.21 47.73
N GLY A 24 31.48 9.89 46.92
CA GLY A 24 32.74 9.22 46.81
C GLY A 24 33.28 8.24 47.91
N PRO A 25 34.53 7.73 47.84
CA PRO A 25 35.16 7.01 46.71
C PRO A 25 35.61 5.60 47.16
N LEU A 26 35.86 4.65 46.27
CA LEU A 26 36.96 3.67 46.42
C LEU A 26 37.29 3.00 45.09
N ALA A 27 38.55 3.11 44.71
CA ALA A 27 39.11 2.43 43.55
C ALA A 27 39.27 0.93 43.84
N THR A 28 38.76 0.10 42.96
CA THR A 28 39.25 -1.27 42.81
C THR A 28 39.49 -1.51 41.31
N LEU A 29 40.76 -1.80 41.02
CA LEU A 29 41.23 -2.32 39.76
C LEU A 29 40.55 -3.67 39.49
N THR A 30 39.77 -3.76 38.41
CA THR A 30 39.34 -5.04 37.86
C THR A 30 39.61 -5.03 36.36
N ASP A 31 40.11 -6.16 35.89
CA ASP A 31 40.59 -6.51 34.56
C ASP A 31 39.71 -6.03 33.40
N PRO A 32 40.30 -5.78 32.20
CA PRO A 32 39.53 -5.47 31.02
C PRO A 32 38.76 -6.71 30.53
N THR A 33 37.47 -6.73 30.78
CA THR A 33 36.55 -7.64 30.13
C THR A 33 36.59 -7.41 28.61
N PRO A 34 36.76 -8.46 27.79
CA PRO A 34 36.75 -8.27 26.33
C PRO A 34 35.42 -7.71 25.91
N ALA A 35 35.50 -6.59 25.18
CA ALA A 35 34.35 -5.95 24.55
C ALA A 35 33.58 -7.00 23.75
N SER A 36 32.39 -7.32 24.23
CA SER A 36 31.42 -8.10 23.46
C SER A 36 31.12 -7.32 22.19
N ALA A 37 31.62 -7.78 21.06
CA ALA A 37 31.27 -7.27 19.76
C ALA A 37 29.75 -7.45 19.62
N SER A 38 29.01 -6.36 19.73
CA SER A 38 27.60 -6.31 19.35
C SER A 38 27.56 -6.62 17.86
N ALA A 39 27.27 -7.87 17.53
CA ALA A 39 26.86 -8.23 16.20
C ALA A 39 25.62 -7.41 15.87
N SER A 40 25.78 -6.38 15.05
CA SER A 40 24.66 -5.68 14.45
C SER A 40 23.87 -6.74 13.67
N ALA A 41 22.78 -7.20 14.25
CA ALA A 41 21.81 -8.02 13.53
C ALA A 41 21.35 -7.16 12.33
N VAL A 42 21.80 -7.53 11.14
CA VAL A 42 21.22 -7.03 9.91
C VAL A 42 19.77 -7.52 9.95
N VAL A 43 18.85 -6.62 10.32
CA VAL A 43 17.41 -6.87 10.19
C VAL A 43 17.18 -7.03 8.70
N ARG A 44 17.16 -8.27 8.25
CA ARG A 44 16.77 -8.60 6.89
C ARG A 44 15.28 -8.31 6.84
N ALA A 45 14.88 -7.32 6.03
CA ALA A 45 13.48 -7.05 5.78
C ALA A 45 12.78 -8.36 5.41
N GLU A 46 11.88 -8.81 6.26
CA GLU A 46 11.17 -10.06 6.08
C GLU A 46 10.15 -9.85 4.96
N LYS A 47 10.12 -10.77 3.99
CA LYS A 47 9.13 -10.71 2.91
C LYS A 47 7.75 -10.93 3.51
N PRO A 48 6.72 -10.21 3.03
CA PRO A 48 5.34 -10.44 3.46
C PRO A 48 4.94 -11.91 3.29
N ASP A 49 4.21 -12.43 4.28
CA ASP A 49 3.68 -13.79 4.24
C ASP A 49 2.52 -13.92 3.25
N MET A 50 2.52 -14.97 2.43
CA MET A 50 1.47 -15.20 1.43
C MET A 50 0.08 -15.36 2.04
N GLY A 51 -0.03 -15.86 3.28
CA GLY A 51 -1.30 -15.93 4.00
C GLY A 51 -1.89 -14.54 4.31
N THR A 52 -1.03 -13.56 4.58
CA THR A 52 -1.43 -12.14 4.76
C THR A 52 -1.81 -11.51 3.41
N LEU A 53 -1.07 -11.83 2.35
CA LEU A 53 -1.32 -11.28 1.02
C LEU A 53 -2.60 -11.84 0.37
N ILE A 54 -2.93 -13.12 0.62
CA ILE A 54 -4.11 -13.81 0.05
C ILE A 54 -4.91 -14.48 1.18
N PRO A 55 -5.52 -13.72 2.09
CA PRO A 55 -6.13 -14.26 3.31
C PRO A 55 -7.34 -15.18 3.04
N HIS A 56 -8.00 -15.03 1.89
CA HIS A 56 -9.19 -15.81 1.50
C HIS A 56 -8.90 -16.91 0.48
N GLY A 57 -7.61 -17.12 0.13
CA GLY A 57 -7.24 -17.96 -1.01
C GLY A 57 -7.64 -17.33 -2.35
N THR A 58 -7.14 -17.91 -3.43
CA THR A 58 -7.42 -17.43 -4.78
C THR A 58 -8.76 -17.93 -5.31
N GLN A 59 -9.46 -17.09 -6.05
CA GLN A 59 -10.72 -17.47 -6.71
C GLN A 59 -10.48 -17.70 -8.21
N GLY A 60 -10.97 -18.83 -8.70
CA GLY A 60 -10.91 -19.17 -10.12
C GLY A 60 -9.50 -19.42 -10.65
N THR A 61 -9.40 -19.52 -11.97
CA THR A 61 -8.13 -19.72 -12.67
C THR A 61 -7.28 -18.46 -12.59
N GLN A 62 -6.02 -18.64 -12.19
CA GLN A 62 -5.08 -17.53 -12.09
C GLN A 62 -4.37 -17.27 -13.42
N SER A 63 -4.22 -16.01 -13.76
CA SER A 63 -3.52 -15.51 -14.94
C SER A 63 -2.16 -14.92 -14.55
N ARG A 64 -1.23 -14.91 -15.51
CA ARG A 64 0.08 -14.30 -15.35
C ARG A 64 0.55 -13.74 -16.69
N ILE A 65 1.17 -12.58 -16.66
CA ILE A 65 1.87 -11.98 -17.80
C ILE A 65 3.32 -11.70 -17.44
N ALA A 66 4.20 -11.72 -18.44
CA ALA A 66 5.55 -11.19 -18.28
C ALA A 66 5.48 -9.64 -18.24
N LEU A 67 6.24 -9.04 -17.34
CA LEU A 67 6.29 -7.58 -17.18
C LEU A 67 7.57 -7.02 -17.78
N GLY A 68 7.45 -5.88 -18.47
CA GLY A 68 8.58 -5.05 -18.87
C GLY A 68 9.01 -4.10 -17.76
N ASP A 69 10.13 -3.40 -17.98
CA ASP A 69 10.73 -2.50 -16.98
C ASP A 69 9.76 -1.39 -16.53
N GLU A 70 8.97 -0.82 -17.45
CA GLU A 70 7.98 0.22 -17.14
C GLU A 70 6.87 -0.33 -16.23
N GLN A 71 6.36 -1.52 -16.50
CA GLN A 71 5.34 -2.16 -15.68
C GLN A 71 5.87 -2.48 -14.27
N VAL A 72 7.12 -2.93 -14.16
CA VAL A 72 7.80 -3.12 -12.86
C VAL A 72 7.97 -1.80 -12.12
N ALA A 73 8.30 -0.71 -12.82
CA ALA A 73 8.36 0.63 -12.22
C ALA A 73 6.97 1.06 -11.70
N ASN A 74 5.91 0.78 -12.44
CA ASN A 74 4.54 1.04 -12.01
C ASN A 74 4.14 0.21 -10.78
N VAL A 75 4.54 -1.07 -10.69
CA VAL A 75 4.36 -1.89 -9.46
C VAL A 75 4.99 -1.20 -8.26
N LYS A 76 6.25 -0.74 -8.40
CA LYS A 76 6.97 -0.05 -7.31
C LYS A 76 6.29 1.26 -6.91
N ALA A 77 5.78 2.02 -7.89
CA ALA A 77 5.04 3.25 -7.63
C ALA A 77 3.73 2.97 -6.87
N ILE A 78 3.00 1.91 -7.21
CA ILE A 78 1.80 1.48 -6.48
C ILE A 78 2.15 1.10 -5.04
N ILE A 79 3.21 0.32 -4.83
CA ILE A 79 3.66 -0.09 -3.48
C ILE A 79 4.05 1.14 -2.65
N GLU A 80 4.82 2.06 -3.22
CA GLU A 80 5.24 3.30 -2.56
C GLU A 80 4.03 4.16 -2.16
N ALA A 81 3.09 4.37 -3.08
CA ALA A 81 1.86 5.10 -2.80
C ALA A 81 1.03 4.43 -1.70
N THR A 82 0.99 3.09 -1.66
CA THR A 82 0.28 2.32 -0.62
C THR A 82 0.91 2.55 0.75
N LYS A 83 2.25 2.50 0.84
CA LYS A 83 2.99 2.80 2.08
C LYS A 83 2.75 4.24 2.54
N ASN A 84 2.84 5.20 1.61
CA ASN A 84 2.61 6.62 1.89
C ASN A 84 1.17 6.91 2.35
N ALA A 85 0.20 6.11 1.88
CA ALA A 85 -1.18 6.14 2.34
C ALA A 85 -1.40 5.49 3.73
N GLY A 86 -0.34 4.89 4.33
CA GLY A 86 -0.40 4.17 5.60
C GLY A 86 -1.22 2.89 5.53
N MET A 87 -1.28 2.26 4.36
CA MET A 87 -1.99 1.00 4.16
C MET A 87 -1.00 -0.18 4.09
N ASP A 88 -1.52 -1.38 4.30
CA ASP A 88 -0.76 -2.62 4.39
C ASP A 88 -0.50 -3.27 3.01
N GLU A 89 0.22 -4.39 3.04
CA GLU A 89 0.57 -5.19 1.87
C GLU A 89 -0.65 -5.71 1.12
N ARG A 90 -1.73 -6.03 1.84
CA ARG A 90 -2.99 -6.50 1.21
C ARG A 90 -3.60 -5.41 0.34
N ALA A 91 -3.56 -4.15 0.74
CA ALA A 91 -4.01 -3.04 -0.09
C ALA A 91 -3.22 -2.92 -1.39
N ALA A 92 -1.90 -3.12 -1.32
CA ALA A 92 -1.05 -3.15 -2.52
C ALA A 92 -1.42 -4.31 -3.46
N VAL A 93 -1.73 -5.50 -2.93
CA VAL A 93 -2.21 -6.64 -3.74
C VAL A 93 -3.51 -6.28 -4.47
N VAL A 94 -4.48 -5.68 -3.77
CA VAL A 94 -5.75 -5.25 -4.39
C VAL A 94 -5.50 -4.21 -5.49
N ALA A 95 -4.66 -3.20 -5.23
CA ALA A 95 -4.34 -2.15 -6.20
C ALA A 95 -3.61 -2.70 -7.44
N ILE A 96 -2.59 -3.56 -7.25
CA ILE A 96 -1.82 -4.17 -8.36
C ILE A 96 -2.72 -5.10 -9.19
N ALA A 97 -3.55 -5.94 -8.55
CA ALA A 97 -4.48 -6.80 -9.28
C ALA A 97 -5.51 -6.00 -10.08
N THR A 98 -5.96 -4.87 -9.51
CA THR A 98 -6.85 -3.94 -10.23
C THR A 98 -6.14 -3.36 -11.45
N SER A 99 -4.95 -2.81 -11.30
CA SER A 99 -4.18 -2.26 -12.41
C SER A 99 -3.82 -3.32 -13.47
N LEU A 100 -3.52 -4.57 -13.07
CA LEU A 100 -3.35 -5.69 -14.00
C LEU A 100 -4.61 -5.96 -14.82
N GLN A 101 -5.79 -5.86 -14.22
CA GLN A 101 -7.06 -6.03 -14.93
C GLN A 101 -7.34 -4.87 -15.87
N GLU A 102 -7.18 -3.64 -15.41
CA GLU A 102 -7.58 -2.44 -16.14
C GLU A 102 -6.63 -2.11 -17.31
N SER A 103 -5.33 -2.16 -17.08
CA SER A 103 -4.32 -1.70 -18.03
C SER A 103 -3.15 -2.65 -18.27
N LYS A 104 -3.11 -3.80 -17.60
CA LYS A 104 -1.91 -4.67 -17.56
C LYS A 104 -0.70 -3.96 -16.94
N LEU A 105 -0.91 -3.06 -15.99
CA LEU A 105 0.13 -2.20 -15.39
C LEU A 105 0.76 -1.22 -16.40
N GLU A 106 0.12 -0.93 -17.52
CA GLU A 106 0.55 0.09 -18.45
C GLU A 106 -0.13 1.43 -18.12
N ASN A 107 0.65 2.49 -18.04
CA ASN A 107 0.10 3.83 -17.77
C ASN A 107 -0.48 4.44 -19.05
N LEU A 108 -1.64 3.94 -19.46
CA LEU A 108 -2.25 4.24 -20.75
C LEU A 108 -2.77 5.68 -20.84
N GLY A 109 -2.33 6.40 -21.87
CA GLY A 109 -2.96 7.66 -22.28
C GLY A 109 -4.26 7.44 -23.05
N HIS A 110 -4.83 8.51 -23.60
CA HIS A 110 -6.05 8.42 -24.39
C HIS A 110 -5.83 7.64 -25.70
N LEU A 111 -6.55 6.54 -25.90
CA LEU A 111 -6.39 5.61 -27.02
C LEU A 111 -7.24 5.98 -28.26
N GLY A 112 -7.71 7.23 -28.35
CA GLY A 112 -8.55 7.70 -29.46
C GLY A 112 -9.88 6.97 -29.54
N ALA A 113 -10.27 6.51 -30.74
CA ALA A 113 -11.54 5.81 -30.98
C ALA A 113 -11.64 4.43 -30.26
N ARG A 114 -10.53 3.91 -29.71
CA ARG A 114 -10.49 2.65 -28.94
C ARG A 114 -10.61 2.87 -27.44
N ASN A 115 -10.69 4.12 -27.01
CA ASN A 115 -10.79 4.44 -25.59
C ASN A 115 -12.17 4.08 -25.06
N ASP A 116 -12.22 3.48 -23.86
CA ASP A 116 -13.49 3.36 -23.16
C ASP A 116 -13.83 4.71 -22.51
N HIS A 117 -14.63 5.48 -23.19
CA HIS A 117 -14.97 6.86 -22.84
C HIS A 117 -13.70 7.74 -22.70
N ASP A 118 -13.44 8.30 -21.53
CA ASP A 118 -12.27 9.11 -21.20
C ASP A 118 -11.32 8.43 -20.20
N SER A 119 -11.40 7.08 -20.08
CA SER A 119 -10.58 6.27 -19.18
C SER A 119 -9.11 6.34 -19.53
N GLN A 120 -8.22 6.58 -18.55
CA GLN A 120 -6.78 6.66 -18.72
C GLN A 120 -6.03 6.19 -17.47
N GLY A 121 -4.73 6.00 -17.60
CA GLY A 121 -3.82 5.63 -16.52
C GLY A 121 -3.88 4.17 -16.12
N LEU A 122 -3.19 3.85 -15.03
CA LEU A 122 -3.05 2.49 -14.50
C LEU A 122 -4.37 1.84 -14.10
N PHE A 123 -5.33 2.63 -13.61
CA PHE A 123 -6.62 2.17 -13.09
C PHE A 123 -7.78 2.46 -14.03
N GLN A 124 -7.51 2.93 -15.24
CA GLN A 124 -8.51 3.36 -16.23
C GLN A 124 -9.56 4.30 -15.61
N GLN A 125 -9.07 5.24 -14.81
CA GLN A 125 -9.87 6.26 -14.15
C GLN A 125 -10.38 7.28 -15.17
N ARG A 126 -11.52 7.89 -14.85
CA ARG A 126 -12.21 8.80 -15.77
C ARG A 126 -12.32 10.20 -15.18
N PRO A 127 -11.79 11.24 -15.86
CA PRO A 127 -12.01 12.63 -15.45
C PRO A 127 -13.50 12.97 -15.33
N SER A 128 -14.32 12.51 -16.25
CA SER A 128 -15.78 12.72 -16.24
C SER A 128 -16.48 12.09 -15.03
N SER A 129 -15.84 11.11 -14.36
CA SER A 129 -16.35 10.48 -13.14
C SER A 129 -15.76 11.06 -11.87
N GLY A 130 -14.98 12.14 -11.97
CA GLY A 130 -14.45 12.86 -10.80
C GLY A 130 -13.15 12.29 -10.21
N TRP A 131 -12.45 11.39 -10.92
CA TRP A 131 -11.21 10.81 -10.44
C TRP A 131 -10.00 11.77 -10.46
N GLY A 132 -10.10 12.88 -11.18
CA GLY A 132 -9.07 13.89 -11.30
C GLY A 132 -8.91 14.38 -12.72
N THR A 133 -7.94 15.28 -12.95
CA THR A 133 -7.57 15.71 -14.31
C THR A 133 -6.83 14.61 -15.05
N VAL A 134 -6.65 14.74 -16.37
CA VAL A 134 -5.87 13.77 -17.17
C VAL A 134 -4.45 13.63 -16.62
N GLU A 135 -3.79 14.74 -16.27
CA GLU A 135 -2.46 14.76 -15.72
C GLU A 135 -2.39 14.00 -14.38
N GLN A 136 -3.43 14.11 -13.56
CA GLN A 136 -3.52 13.44 -12.27
C GLN A 136 -3.74 11.93 -12.43
N ILE A 137 -4.71 11.51 -13.21
CA ILE A 137 -5.02 10.07 -13.36
C ILE A 137 -3.97 9.30 -14.17
N THR A 138 -3.11 9.99 -14.91
CA THR A 138 -1.94 9.44 -15.59
C THR A 138 -0.64 9.58 -14.77
N ASP A 139 -0.70 10.14 -13.58
CA ASP A 139 0.37 10.05 -12.59
C ASP A 139 0.18 8.79 -11.73
N PRO A 140 1.15 7.83 -11.73
CA PRO A 140 1.01 6.57 -11.01
C PRO A 140 0.79 6.74 -9.49
N ALA A 141 1.42 7.75 -8.88
CA ALA A 141 1.28 7.99 -7.44
C ALA A 141 -0.10 8.57 -7.11
N TYR A 142 -0.55 9.56 -7.88
CA TYR A 142 -1.87 10.15 -7.69
C TYR A 142 -2.99 9.14 -7.93
N SER A 143 -2.98 8.45 -9.08
CA SER A 143 -4.04 7.51 -9.46
C SER A 143 -4.15 6.35 -8.47
N THR A 144 -3.01 5.88 -7.94
CA THR A 144 -3.00 4.87 -6.87
C THR A 144 -3.57 5.43 -5.57
N THR A 145 -3.16 6.64 -5.17
CA THR A 145 -3.68 7.27 -3.94
C THR A 145 -5.21 7.45 -4.03
N ALA A 146 -5.71 7.92 -5.17
CA ALA A 146 -7.15 8.08 -5.39
C ALA A 146 -7.90 6.73 -5.28
N PHE A 147 -7.34 5.65 -5.86
CA PHE A 147 -7.89 4.29 -5.72
C PHE A 147 -7.90 3.84 -4.26
N LEU A 148 -6.79 4.01 -3.54
CA LEU A 148 -6.65 3.60 -2.14
C LEU A 148 -7.57 4.40 -1.20
N ASP A 149 -7.74 5.69 -1.46
CA ASP A 149 -8.67 6.52 -0.68
C ASP A 149 -10.13 6.06 -0.88
N ALA A 150 -10.49 5.63 -2.08
CA ALA A 150 -11.79 5.00 -2.33
C ALA A 150 -11.89 3.63 -1.63
N LEU A 151 -10.84 2.80 -1.69
CA LEU A 151 -10.79 1.50 -1.02
C LEU A 151 -10.96 1.63 0.51
N LYS A 152 -10.36 2.65 1.13
CA LYS A 152 -10.54 2.94 2.57
C LYS A 152 -11.99 3.21 2.97
N GLN A 153 -12.84 3.66 2.04
CA GLN A 153 -14.25 3.91 2.30
C GLN A 153 -15.11 2.63 2.20
N VAL A 154 -14.55 1.54 1.70
CA VAL A 154 -15.23 0.24 1.63
C VAL A 154 -15.15 -0.43 3.00
N GLU A 155 -16.26 -0.51 3.72
CA GLU A 155 -16.29 -1.13 5.04
C GLU A 155 -15.93 -2.62 4.96
N GLY A 156 -14.94 -3.04 5.74
CA GLY A 156 -14.50 -4.44 5.81
C GLY A 156 -13.75 -4.95 4.57
N TRP A 157 -13.18 -4.06 3.74
CA TRP A 157 -12.48 -4.47 2.51
C TRP A 157 -11.35 -5.48 2.76
N GLN A 158 -10.71 -5.45 3.95
CA GLN A 158 -9.65 -6.38 4.33
C GLN A 158 -10.15 -7.83 4.42
N ASP A 159 -11.41 -8.00 4.82
CA ASP A 159 -12.07 -9.28 4.97
C ASP A 159 -12.88 -9.70 3.74
N MET A 160 -12.76 -8.96 2.64
CA MET A 160 -13.40 -9.29 1.35
C MET A 160 -12.47 -10.11 0.46
N PRO A 161 -13.02 -11.02 -0.37
CA PRO A 161 -12.31 -11.52 -1.53
C PRO A 161 -11.79 -10.35 -2.39
N LEU A 162 -10.57 -10.47 -2.96
CA LEU A 162 -9.93 -9.41 -3.73
C LEU A 162 -10.86 -8.79 -4.78
N THR A 163 -11.57 -9.65 -5.53
CA THR A 163 -12.42 -9.19 -6.62
C THR A 163 -13.61 -8.36 -6.13
N GLU A 164 -14.13 -8.63 -4.93
CA GLU A 164 -15.21 -7.85 -4.34
C GLU A 164 -14.72 -6.48 -3.88
N ALA A 165 -13.57 -6.42 -3.22
CA ALA A 165 -12.95 -5.16 -2.81
C ALA A 165 -12.64 -4.26 -4.02
N ALA A 166 -11.98 -4.81 -5.05
CA ALA A 166 -11.66 -4.09 -6.29
C ALA A 166 -12.91 -3.62 -7.02
N GLN A 167 -13.93 -4.49 -7.15
CA GLN A 167 -15.18 -4.18 -7.82
C GLN A 167 -15.95 -3.06 -7.13
N THR A 168 -15.96 -3.03 -5.80
CA THR A 168 -16.67 -1.99 -5.04
C THR A 168 -16.10 -0.60 -5.34
N VAL A 169 -14.79 -0.51 -5.59
CA VAL A 169 -14.13 0.74 -5.96
C VAL A 169 -14.34 1.08 -7.44
N GLN A 170 -14.14 0.11 -8.34
CA GLN A 170 -14.10 0.35 -9.79
C GLN A 170 -15.47 0.36 -10.46
N VAL A 171 -16.47 -0.33 -9.89
CA VAL A 171 -17.83 -0.46 -10.46
C VAL A 171 -17.78 -0.94 -11.92
N SER A 172 -16.91 -1.91 -12.21
CA SER A 172 -16.68 -2.45 -13.55
C SER A 172 -17.84 -3.30 -14.04
N ALA A 173 -18.00 -3.40 -15.36
CA ALA A 173 -18.93 -4.33 -16.00
C ALA A 173 -18.54 -5.82 -15.81
N TYR A 174 -17.30 -6.08 -15.36
CA TYR A 174 -16.75 -7.44 -15.21
C TYR A 174 -16.29 -7.70 -13.77
N PRO A 175 -17.23 -7.84 -12.82
CA PRO A 175 -16.93 -7.83 -11.38
C PRO A 175 -16.01 -8.95 -10.88
N PHE A 176 -15.90 -10.06 -11.62
CA PHE A 176 -15.10 -11.22 -11.20
C PHE A 176 -13.72 -11.29 -11.87
N HIS A 177 -13.39 -10.38 -12.78
CA HIS A 177 -12.16 -10.47 -13.58
C HIS A 177 -10.91 -10.11 -12.79
N TYR A 178 -11.03 -9.39 -11.68
CA TYR A 178 -9.87 -9.04 -10.83
C TYR A 178 -9.26 -10.26 -10.15
N ALA A 179 -10.08 -11.28 -9.80
CA ALA A 179 -9.67 -12.49 -9.09
C ALA A 179 -8.53 -13.23 -9.80
N GLN A 180 -8.49 -13.24 -11.13
CA GLN A 180 -7.46 -13.96 -11.89
C GLN A 180 -6.04 -13.43 -11.70
N TRP A 181 -5.88 -12.21 -11.17
CA TRP A 181 -4.60 -11.54 -11.00
C TRP A 181 -4.04 -11.62 -9.58
N GLU A 182 -4.78 -12.21 -8.65
CA GLU A 182 -4.45 -12.19 -7.23
C GLU A 182 -3.10 -12.83 -6.92
N THR A 183 -2.79 -14.00 -7.52
CA THR A 183 -1.50 -14.65 -7.31
C THR A 183 -0.34 -13.81 -7.84
N GLN A 184 -0.45 -13.27 -9.06
CA GLN A 184 0.62 -12.44 -9.62
C GLN A 184 0.82 -11.16 -8.83
N ALA A 185 -0.25 -10.51 -8.39
CA ALA A 185 -0.18 -9.31 -7.57
C ALA A 185 0.50 -9.58 -6.22
N ALA A 186 0.14 -10.69 -5.56
CA ALA A 186 0.76 -11.08 -4.29
C ALA A 186 2.26 -11.39 -4.45
N ASP A 187 2.65 -12.11 -5.51
CA ASP A 187 4.07 -12.37 -5.80
C ASP A 187 4.86 -11.07 -6.00
N LEU A 188 4.29 -10.10 -6.73
CA LEU A 188 4.91 -8.80 -6.97
C LEU A 188 5.06 -7.99 -5.67
N VAL A 189 4.05 -8.02 -4.80
CA VAL A 189 4.16 -7.41 -3.47
C VAL A 189 5.22 -8.12 -2.64
N ALA A 190 5.21 -9.45 -2.56
CA ALA A 190 6.22 -10.21 -1.83
C ALA A 190 7.65 -9.97 -2.34
N GLU A 191 7.82 -9.67 -3.62
CA GLU A 191 9.13 -9.37 -4.22
C GLU A 191 9.60 -7.93 -3.94
N HIS A 192 8.70 -6.96 -4.00
CA HIS A 192 9.06 -5.53 -4.02
C HIS A 192 8.67 -4.76 -2.75
N TRP A 193 7.89 -5.36 -1.84
CA TRP A 193 7.59 -4.76 -0.55
C TRP A 193 8.78 -4.92 0.38
N THR A 194 9.62 -3.92 0.46
CA THR A 194 10.72 -3.83 1.44
C THR A 194 10.30 -2.91 2.57
N SER A 195 10.46 -3.36 3.80
CA SER A 195 10.21 -2.56 5.01
C SER A 195 11.23 -1.45 5.17
#